data_cba3cf556239b305b9bbc3d347d9edb8
#
_entry.id   cba3cf556239b305b9bbc3d347d9edb8
#
_cell.length_a   1.000
_cell.length_b   1.000
_cell.length_c   1.000
_cell.angle_alpha   90.00
_cell.angle_beta   90.00
_cell.angle_gamma   90.00
#
_symmetry.space_group_name_H-M   'P 1'
#
loop_
_entity.id
_entity.type
_entity.pdbx_description
1 polymer ?
#
loop_
_entity_poly.entity_id
_entity_poly.type
_entity_poly.pdbx_seq_one_letter_code
_entity_poly.pdbx_strand_id
1 'polypeptide(L)'
;MTLRRITLVTLLLLLFPNMLAAAEQTVQLRDGASVKLFFFEPHDEAQVQGDPPPLAIFIAGGSNNEFMAKAQFWLGKEFVDRGWAIAVPISPDGKGFSTGDSSTLPQIIEQLHETQALQDSKPLLVGMSSGGSEAMAIAFLNPSVFRGVVATPGRIKTDVSLNELNSLPFYIRIGEKDDFRWNRMLEPMSQKLLAAGAQVDGAIVEGARHVFQLDWRSLEAWLGKLK
;
A
#
# COMPACT_ATOMS: atom_id res chain seq x y z
N MET A 1 17.02 -64.80 20.54
CA MET A 1 17.52 -63.78 19.57
C MET A 1 16.32 -62.98 19.06
N THR A 2 16.06 -61.87 19.67
CA THR A 2 14.90 -61.00 19.35
C THR A 2 15.36 -59.81 18.53
N LEU A 3 15.02 -59.79 17.25
CA LEU A 3 15.27 -58.65 16.37
C LEU A 3 14.35 -57.48 16.77
N ARG A 4 14.94 -56.40 17.25
CA ARG A 4 14.27 -55.09 17.41
C ARG A 4 14.10 -54.50 16.04
N ARG A 5 12.85 -54.34 15.61
CA ARG A 5 12.49 -53.54 14.44
C ARG A 5 12.64 -52.05 14.81
N ILE A 6 13.63 -51.40 14.22
CA ILE A 6 13.79 -49.94 14.26
C ILE A 6 12.79 -49.37 13.23
N THR A 7 11.73 -48.78 13.72
CA THR A 7 10.79 -48.03 12.91
C THR A 7 11.41 -46.68 12.60
N LEU A 8 11.85 -46.53 11.35
CA LEU A 8 12.33 -45.25 10.81
C LEU A 8 11.12 -44.33 10.64
N VAL A 9 10.92 -43.42 11.60
CA VAL A 9 9.95 -42.33 11.45
C VAL A 9 10.60 -41.31 10.52
N THR A 10 10.25 -41.41 9.25
CA THR A 10 10.60 -40.40 8.24
C THR A 10 9.79 -39.16 8.58
N LEU A 11 10.45 -38.16 9.18
CA LEU A 11 9.93 -36.82 9.39
C LEU A 11 9.76 -36.18 8.02
N LEU A 12 8.57 -36.30 7.46
CA LEU A 12 8.18 -35.61 6.24
C LEU A 12 8.00 -34.12 6.62
N LEU A 13 9.07 -33.36 6.59
CA LEU A 13 9.02 -31.91 6.58
C LEU A 13 8.30 -31.50 5.31
N LEU A 14 6.99 -31.32 5.42
CA LEU A 14 6.19 -30.67 4.41
C LEU A 14 6.80 -29.28 4.21
N LEU A 15 7.48 -29.11 3.09
CA LEU A 15 7.79 -27.81 2.51
C LEU A 15 6.46 -27.14 2.16
N PHE A 16 5.83 -26.51 3.17
CA PHE A 16 4.84 -25.50 2.89
C PHE A 16 5.60 -24.36 2.23
N PRO A 17 5.24 -23.96 1.00
CA PRO A 17 5.76 -22.72 0.47
C PRO A 17 5.43 -21.65 1.51
N ASN A 18 6.40 -20.83 1.88
CA ASN A 18 6.25 -19.74 2.82
C ASN A 18 5.02 -18.90 2.40
N MET A 19 3.86 -19.25 2.94
CA MET A 19 2.71 -18.35 2.87
C MET A 19 3.14 -17.14 3.69
N LEU A 20 3.17 -16.00 3.06
CA LEU A 20 3.41 -14.72 3.70
C LEU A 20 2.53 -14.64 4.94
N ALA A 21 3.13 -14.86 6.12
CA ALA A 21 2.41 -14.78 7.38
C ALA A 21 2.30 -13.29 7.72
N ALA A 22 1.10 -12.74 7.52
CA ALA A 22 0.81 -11.41 8.04
C ALA A 22 0.90 -11.45 9.57
N ALA A 23 1.75 -10.61 10.15
CA ALA A 23 1.67 -10.32 11.57
C ALA A 23 0.49 -9.36 11.79
N GLU A 24 -0.56 -9.85 12.47
CA GLU A 24 -1.63 -8.97 12.94
C GLU A 24 -1.09 -8.15 14.10
N GLN A 25 -1.18 -6.83 13.99
CA GLN A 25 -0.69 -5.89 15.00
C GLN A 25 -1.82 -4.94 15.40
N THR A 26 -1.71 -4.38 16.60
CA THR A 26 -2.58 -3.32 17.09
C THR A 26 -1.73 -2.12 17.50
N VAL A 27 -1.98 -0.99 16.86
CA VAL A 27 -1.36 0.29 17.17
C VAL A 27 -2.24 1.06 18.15
N GLN A 28 -1.66 1.56 19.23
CA GLN A 28 -2.35 2.43 20.19
C GLN A 28 -2.15 3.89 19.77
N LEU A 29 -3.26 4.60 19.57
CA LEU A 29 -3.23 6.02 19.26
C LEU A 29 -3.13 6.86 20.52
N ARG A 30 -2.70 8.12 20.39
CA ARG A 30 -2.51 9.04 21.53
C ARG A 30 -3.80 9.37 22.27
N ASP A 31 -4.95 9.26 21.61
CA ASP A 31 -6.30 9.44 22.20
C ASP A 31 -6.81 8.18 22.93
N GLY A 32 -6.04 7.10 22.95
CA GLY A 32 -6.38 5.81 23.54
C GLY A 32 -7.17 4.87 22.62
N ALA A 33 -7.49 5.29 21.40
CA ALA A 33 -8.08 4.39 20.40
C ALA A 33 -7.04 3.39 19.88
N SER A 34 -7.53 2.28 19.33
CA SER A 34 -6.67 1.22 18.79
C SER A 34 -6.97 1.03 17.31
N VAL A 35 -5.93 0.89 16.51
CA VAL A 35 -6.04 0.54 15.09
C VAL A 35 -5.39 -0.81 14.83
N LYS A 36 -6.16 -1.75 14.33
CA LYS A 36 -5.67 -3.03 13.84
C LYS A 36 -5.00 -2.83 12.48
N LEU A 37 -3.87 -3.50 12.26
CA LEU A 37 -3.22 -3.55 10.96
C LEU A 37 -2.63 -4.94 10.68
N PHE A 38 -2.43 -5.25 9.42
CA PHE A 38 -1.61 -6.37 8.97
C PHE A 38 -0.25 -5.84 8.54
N PHE A 39 0.80 -6.41 9.10
CA PHE A 39 2.18 -6.09 8.74
C PHE A 39 2.80 -7.29 8.03
N PHE A 40 3.49 -7.03 6.92
CA PHE A 40 4.17 -8.03 6.11
C PHE A 40 5.62 -7.59 5.91
N GLU A 41 6.53 -8.43 6.35
CA GLU A 41 7.95 -8.25 6.09
C GLU A 41 8.31 -8.75 4.69
N PRO A 42 9.29 -8.14 4.02
CA PRO A 42 9.80 -8.68 2.78
C PRO A 42 10.48 -10.04 3.00
N HIS A 43 10.54 -10.85 1.96
CA HIS A 43 11.28 -12.11 2.02
C HIS A 43 12.79 -11.86 2.17
N ASP A 44 13.48 -12.69 2.95
CA ASP A 44 14.94 -12.58 3.17
C ASP A 44 15.73 -12.49 1.86
N GLU A 45 15.30 -13.22 0.82
CA GLU A 45 15.94 -13.23 -0.50
C GLU A 45 15.74 -11.91 -1.27
N ALA A 46 14.70 -11.12 -0.94
CA ALA A 46 14.39 -9.86 -1.58
C ALA A 46 15.06 -8.67 -0.87
N GLN A 47 15.57 -8.86 0.34
CA GLN A 47 16.28 -7.82 1.08
C GLN A 47 17.71 -7.68 0.57
N VAL A 48 18.13 -6.45 0.32
CA VAL A 48 19.56 -6.15 0.15
C VAL A 48 20.24 -6.40 1.50
N GLN A 49 21.22 -7.27 1.55
CA GLN A 49 21.89 -7.67 2.79
C GLN A 49 22.32 -6.42 3.59
N GLY A 50 21.71 -6.23 4.75
CA GLY A 50 22.08 -5.23 5.74
C GLY A 50 21.26 -3.93 5.74
N ASP A 51 20.43 -3.67 4.74
CA ASP A 51 19.60 -2.47 4.69
C ASP A 51 18.17 -2.77 5.16
N PRO A 52 17.59 -1.94 6.07
CA PRO A 52 16.19 -2.07 6.43
C PRO A 52 15.27 -1.85 5.23
N PRO A 53 14.12 -2.54 5.14
CA PRO A 53 13.18 -2.38 4.05
C PRO A 53 12.47 -1.01 4.08
N PRO A 54 12.18 -0.41 2.91
CA PRO A 54 11.30 0.73 2.83
C PRO A 54 9.85 0.34 3.15
N LEU A 55 9.09 1.27 3.73
CA LEU A 55 7.69 1.04 4.11
C LEU A 55 6.73 1.49 3.02
N ALA A 56 5.73 0.65 2.71
CA ALA A 56 4.55 1.02 1.95
C ALA A 56 3.28 0.82 2.80
N ILE A 57 2.44 1.85 2.86
CA ILE A 57 1.12 1.79 3.49
C ILE A 57 0.10 1.48 2.42
N PHE A 58 -0.61 0.36 2.56
CA PHE A 58 -1.64 -0.07 1.63
C PHE A 58 -3.03 0.28 2.15
N ILE A 59 -3.78 1.02 1.38
CA ILE A 59 -5.17 1.35 1.68
C ILE A 59 -6.08 0.42 0.90
N ALA A 60 -6.80 -0.43 1.61
CA ALA A 60 -7.72 -1.37 1.01
C ALA A 60 -8.91 -0.63 0.34
N GLY A 61 -9.30 -1.10 -0.82
CA GLY A 61 -10.51 -0.64 -1.49
C GLY A 61 -11.79 -1.24 -0.90
N GLY A 62 -12.92 -0.90 -1.48
CA GLY A 62 -14.22 -1.39 -1.00
C GLY A 62 -14.63 -0.79 0.34
N SER A 63 -14.95 -1.63 1.31
CA SER A 63 -15.44 -1.23 2.62
C SER A 63 -14.35 -0.96 3.66
N ASN A 64 -13.08 -0.88 3.29
CA ASN A 64 -11.93 -0.67 4.19
C ASN A 64 -11.90 -1.61 5.40
N ASN A 65 -12.47 -2.80 5.29
CA ASN A 65 -12.51 -3.79 6.35
C ASN A 65 -11.42 -4.87 6.19
N GLU A 66 -11.29 -5.70 7.20
CA GLU A 66 -10.31 -6.78 7.25
C GLU A 66 -10.40 -7.74 6.05
N PHE A 67 -11.62 -8.08 5.61
CA PHE A 67 -11.82 -8.95 4.46
C PHE A 67 -11.21 -8.33 3.19
N MET A 68 -11.47 -7.04 2.95
CA MET A 68 -10.94 -6.33 1.79
C MET A 68 -9.42 -6.14 1.87
N ALA A 69 -8.88 -5.89 3.07
CA ALA A 69 -7.44 -5.80 3.29
C ALA A 69 -6.73 -7.11 2.92
N LYS A 70 -7.28 -8.24 3.31
CA LYS A 70 -6.75 -9.57 2.94
C LYS A 70 -6.98 -9.89 1.46
N ALA A 71 -8.16 -9.59 0.92
CA ALA A 71 -8.50 -9.91 -0.46
C ALA A 71 -7.66 -9.13 -1.49
N GLN A 72 -7.21 -7.92 -1.16
CA GLN A 72 -6.40 -7.10 -2.07
C GLN A 72 -4.90 -7.25 -1.85
N PHE A 73 -4.48 -8.15 -0.98
CA PHE A 73 -3.06 -8.36 -0.68
C PHE A 73 -2.24 -8.85 -1.90
N TRP A 74 -2.88 -9.38 -2.95
CA TRP A 74 -2.18 -9.76 -4.18
C TRP A 74 -1.34 -8.62 -4.77
N LEU A 75 -1.81 -7.37 -4.65
CA LEU A 75 -1.03 -6.18 -5.04
C LEU A 75 0.16 -5.97 -4.09
N GLY A 76 -0.05 -6.16 -2.79
CA GLY A 76 0.99 -6.04 -1.78
C GLY A 76 2.08 -7.09 -1.90
N LYS A 77 1.72 -8.31 -2.27
CA LYS A 77 2.69 -9.39 -2.48
C LYS A 77 3.80 -8.98 -3.46
N GLU A 78 3.47 -8.30 -4.53
CA GLU A 78 4.43 -7.82 -5.51
C GLU A 78 5.46 -6.84 -4.91
N PHE A 79 5.06 -6.02 -3.93
CA PHE A 79 5.97 -5.14 -3.21
C PHE A 79 6.86 -5.90 -2.24
N VAL A 80 6.28 -6.87 -1.50
CA VAL A 80 7.03 -7.73 -0.57
C VAL A 80 8.12 -8.53 -1.31
N ASP A 81 7.77 -9.10 -2.47
CA ASP A 81 8.71 -9.83 -3.34
C ASP A 81 9.86 -8.94 -3.86
N ARG A 82 9.75 -7.62 -3.71
CA ARG A 82 10.76 -6.61 -4.11
C ARG A 82 11.39 -5.86 -2.94
N GLY A 83 11.31 -6.45 -1.76
CA GLY A 83 12.01 -5.94 -0.58
C GLY A 83 11.31 -4.82 0.16
N TRP A 84 9.99 -4.57 -0.06
CA TRP A 84 9.22 -3.60 0.71
C TRP A 84 8.54 -4.25 1.90
N ALA A 85 8.60 -3.60 3.07
CA ALA A 85 7.67 -3.88 4.16
C ALA A 85 6.32 -3.22 3.87
N ILE A 86 5.23 -3.91 4.21
CA ILE A 86 3.87 -3.42 3.96
C ILE A 86 3.07 -3.37 5.25
N ALA A 87 2.40 -2.27 5.49
CA ALA A 87 1.37 -2.15 6.50
C ALA A 87 0.00 -1.90 5.85
N VAL A 88 -1.00 -2.66 6.24
CA VAL A 88 -2.39 -2.54 5.78
C VAL A 88 -3.26 -2.19 6.99
N PRO A 89 -3.42 -0.91 7.34
CA PRO A 89 -4.25 -0.50 8.46
C PRO A 89 -5.73 -0.68 8.15
N ILE A 90 -6.50 -1.09 9.16
CA ILE A 90 -7.96 -1.24 9.09
C ILE A 90 -8.62 -0.03 9.71
N SER A 91 -9.44 0.68 8.96
CA SER A 91 -10.18 1.82 9.50
C SER A 91 -11.12 1.36 10.63
N PRO A 92 -11.02 1.94 11.85
CA PRO A 92 -11.79 1.47 12.99
C PRO A 92 -13.31 1.56 12.79
N ASP A 93 -13.76 2.56 12.05
CA ASP A 93 -15.18 2.83 11.77
C ASP A 93 -15.62 2.44 10.34
N GLY A 94 -14.68 1.89 9.53
CA GLY A 94 -14.92 1.51 8.14
C GLY A 94 -15.07 2.68 7.16
N LYS A 95 -14.89 3.94 7.60
CA LYS A 95 -15.08 5.13 6.75
C LYS A 95 -13.81 5.59 6.03
N GLY A 96 -12.66 4.96 6.36
CA GLY A 96 -11.34 5.32 5.85
C GLY A 96 -10.58 6.25 6.79
N PHE A 97 -9.40 6.68 6.35
CA PHE A 97 -8.46 7.52 7.11
C PHE A 97 -8.44 8.98 6.64
N SER A 98 -9.13 9.30 5.55
CA SER A 98 -9.30 10.67 5.07
C SER A 98 -10.48 11.40 5.71
N THR A 99 -11.29 10.67 6.50
CA THR A 99 -12.40 11.21 7.28
C THR A 99 -12.08 11.10 8.77
N GLY A 100 -12.35 12.14 9.54
CA GLY A 100 -12.03 12.14 10.98
C GLY A 100 -10.67 12.78 11.28
N ASP A 101 -9.94 12.22 12.25
CA ASP A 101 -8.62 12.77 12.64
C ASP A 101 -7.54 12.43 11.62
N SER A 102 -7.04 13.46 10.93
CA SER A 102 -5.97 13.33 9.95
C SER A 102 -4.62 12.89 10.56
N SER A 103 -4.47 12.94 11.88
CA SER A 103 -3.27 12.49 12.58
C SER A 103 -3.20 10.97 12.80
N THR A 104 -4.29 10.24 12.57
CA THR A 104 -4.35 8.79 12.81
C THR A 104 -3.29 8.03 12.03
N LEU A 105 -3.22 8.24 10.71
CA LEU A 105 -2.24 7.52 9.88
C LEU A 105 -0.80 7.95 10.15
N PRO A 106 -0.47 9.24 10.33
CA PRO A 106 0.85 9.66 10.84
C PRO A 106 1.28 8.98 12.14
N GLN A 107 0.38 8.81 13.13
CA GLN A 107 0.69 8.12 14.37
C GLN A 107 0.99 6.62 14.15
N ILE A 108 0.25 5.96 13.26
CA ILE A 108 0.53 4.57 12.87
C ILE A 108 1.92 4.45 12.25
N ILE A 109 2.28 5.36 11.34
CA ILE A 109 3.59 5.38 10.68
C ILE A 109 4.71 5.59 11.71
N GLU A 110 4.56 6.56 12.62
CA GLU A 110 5.51 6.82 13.70
C GLU A 110 5.76 5.57 14.54
N GLN A 111 4.69 4.90 15.00
CA GLN A 111 4.81 3.69 15.81
C GLN A 111 5.42 2.51 15.03
N LEU A 112 5.16 2.39 13.73
CA LEU A 112 5.81 1.38 12.90
C LEU A 112 7.31 1.61 12.81
N HIS A 113 7.77 2.86 12.63
CA HIS A 113 9.20 3.18 12.63
C HIS A 113 9.87 2.98 14.00
N GLU A 114 9.14 3.11 15.10
CA GLU A 114 9.66 2.83 16.45
C GLU A 114 9.78 1.34 16.75
N THR A 115 8.88 0.52 16.21
CA THR A 115 8.74 -0.90 16.61
C THR A 115 9.25 -1.89 15.58
N GLN A 116 9.43 -1.49 14.33
CA GLN A 116 9.88 -2.33 13.22
C GLN A 116 11.24 -1.84 12.71
N ALA A 117 12.07 -2.77 12.26
CA ALA A 117 13.33 -2.45 11.60
C ALA A 117 13.06 -1.96 10.16
N LEU A 118 12.76 -0.68 9.99
CA LEU A 118 12.40 -0.03 8.73
C LEU A 118 13.45 0.99 8.32
N GLN A 119 13.54 1.24 7.01
CA GLN A 119 14.35 2.34 6.49
C GLN A 119 13.85 3.68 7.05
N ASP A 120 14.77 4.53 7.50
CA ASP A 120 14.46 5.90 7.95
C ASP A 120 14.13 6.79 6.73
N SER A 121 12.96 6.57 6.17
CA SER A 121 12.44 7.30 5.01
C SER A 121 10.91 7.40 5.09
N LYS A 122 10.35 8.42 4.43
CA LYS A 122 8.89 8.55 4.31
C LYS A 122 8.30 7.33 3.61
N PRO A 123 7.14 6.80 4.07
CA PRO A 123 6.51 5.67 3.43
C PRO A 123 5.89 6.04 2.06
N LEU A 124 5.74 5.03 1.22
CA LEU A 124 4.89 5.09 0.03
C LEU A 124 3.44 4.85 0.44
N LEU A 125 2.50 5.60 -0.15
CA LEU A 125 1.07 5.35 0.04
C LEU A 125 0.50 4.68 -1.21
N VAL A 126 -0.12 3.52 -1.06
CA VAL A 126 -0.57 2.68 -2.18
C VAL A 126 -2.04 2.33 -2.01
N GLY A 127 -2.81 2.39 -3.09
CA GLY A 127 -4.19 1.93 -3.07
C GLY A 127 -4.76 1.60 -4.44
N MET A 128 -5.82 0.80 -4.42
CA MET A 128 -6.54 0.39 -5.61
C MET A 128 -8.04 0.68 -5.47
N SER A 129 -8.66 1.15 -6.55
CA SER A 129 -10.10 1.45 -6.60
C SER A 129 -10.48 2.53 -5.57
N SER A 130 -11.47 2.28 -4.72
CA SER A 130 -11.78 3.20 -3.60
C SER A 130 -10.58 3.41 -2.66
N GLY A 131 -9.72 2.40 -2.48
CA GLY A 131 -8.47 2.53 -1.72
C GLY A 131 -7.47 3.46 -2.40
N GLY A 132 -7.38 3.46 -3.74
CA GLY A 132 -6.57 4.41 -4.49
C GLY A 132 -7.09 5.84 -4.36
N SER A 133 -8.42 6.02 -4.39
CA SER A 133 -9.05 7.32 -4.15
C SER A 133 -8.84 7.80 -2.72
N GLU A 134 -8.91 6.89 -1.75
CA GLU A 134 -8.67 7.16 -0.34
C GLU A 134 -7.20 7.50 -0.07
N ALA A 135 -6.26 6.79 -0.68
CA ALA A 135 -4.83 7.10 -0.60
C ALA A 135 -4.53 8.53 -1.07
N MET A 136 -5.12 8.94 -2.20
CA MET A 136 -5.01 10.32 -2.66
C MET A 136 -5.60 11.30 -1.63
N ALA A 137 -6.79 11.03 -1.08
CA ALA A 137 -7.44 11.91 -0.12
C ALA A 137 -6.63 12.04 1.19
N ILE A 138 -6.03 10.96 1.68
CA ILE A 138 -5.10 10.96 2.82
C ILE A 138 -3.88 11.85 2.53
N ALA A 139 -3.29 11.70 1.34
CA ALA A 139 -2.13 12.48 0.92
C ALA A 139 -2.42 13.98 0.82
N PHE A 140 -3.66 14.36 0.47
CA PHE A 140 -4.08 15.78 0.44
C PHE A 140 -4.14 16.42 1.84
N LEU A 141 -4.41 15.62 2.87
CA LEU A 141 -4.42 16.09 4.26
C LEU A 141 -3.00 16.20 4.84
N ASN A 142 -2.10 15.32 4.42
CA ASN A 142 -0.76 15.15 4.98
C ASN A 142 0.31 15.00 3.89
N PRO A 143 0.50 15.96 2.96
CA PRO A 143 1.36 15.77 1.80
C PRO A 143 2.85 15.61 2.15
N SER A 144 3.29 16.11 3.30
CA SER A 144 4.67 16.00 3.77
C SER A 144 5.02 14.65 4.40
N VAL A 145 4.04 13.82 4.71
CA VAL A 145 4.23 12.52 5.39
C VAL A 145 4.71 11.44 4.43
N PHE A 146 4.33 11.54 3.16
CA PHE A 146 4.59 10.49 2.17
C PHE A 146 5.68 10.89 1.18
N ARG A 147 6.42 9.89 0.69
CA ARG A 147 7.38 10.08 -0.42
C ARG A 147 6.73 10.02 -1.80
N GLY A 148 5.52 9.46 -1.89
CA GLY A 148 4.75 9.35 -3.11
C GLY A 148 3.45 8.60 -2.91
N VAL A 149 2.56 8.67 -3.91
CA VAL A 149 1.24 8.02 -3.93
C VAL A 149 1.10 7.16 -5.18
N VAL A 150 0.73 5.91 -5.01
CA VAL A 150 0.39 4.96 -6.10
C VAL A 150 -1.11 4.69 -6.07
N ALA A 151 -1.83 5.09 -7.10
CA ALA A 151 -3.27 4.89 -7.24
C ALA A 151 -3.58 4.13 -8.53
N THR A 152 -3.97 2.84 -8.41
CA THR A 152 -4.06 1.92 -9.56
C THR A 152 -5.31 1.01 -9.52
N PRO A 153 -6.49 1.53 -9.93
CA PRO A 153 -6.80 2.92 -10.21
C PRO A 153 -7.16 3.72 -8.97
N GLY A 154 -7.27 5.03 -9.15
CA GLY A 154 -7.81 5.95 -8.15
C GLY A 154 -8.44 7.16 -8.84
N ARG A 155 -9.30 7.88 -8.14
CA ARG A 155 -9.90 9.12 -8.62
C ARG A 155 -10.05 10.15 -7.51
N ILE A 156 -10.00 11.41 -7.85
CA ILE A 156 -10.35 12.52 -6.96
C ILE A 156 -11.83 12.84 -7.12
N LYS A 157 -12.53 13.12 -6.02
CA LYS A 157 -13.88 13.70 -6.08
C LYS A 157 -13.78 15.09 -6.71
N THR A 158 -14.75 15.44 -7.57
CA THR A 158 -14.70 16.66 -8.38
C THR A 158 -14.75 17.95 -7.54
N ASP A 159 -15.40 17.91 -6.40
CA ASP A 159 -15.65 19.02 -5.49
C ASP A 159 -14.56 19.26 -4.43
N VAL A 160 -13.51 18.41 -4.40
CA VAL A 160 -12.42 18.57 -3.44
C VAL A 160 -11.53 19.74 -3.83
N SER A 161 -11.38 20.71 -2.93
CA SER A 161 -10.32 21.71 -3.01
C SER A 161 -9.00 21.07 -2.58
N LEU A 162 -7.93 21.28 -3.33
CA LEU A 162 -6.60 20.81 -2.96
C LEU A 162 -5.80 21.98 -2.38
N ASN A 163 -5.14 21.71 -1.25
CA ASN A 163 -4.08 22.57 -0.73
C ASN A 163 -2.80 22.35 -1.55
N GLU A 164 -1.75 23.08 -1.23
CA GLU A 164 -0.43 22.88 -1.85
C GLU A 164 0.11 21.48 -1.53
N LEU A 165 0.50 20.75 -2.58
CA LEU A 165 0.97 19.37 -2.47
C LEU A 165 2.51 19.23 -2.40
N ASN A 166 3.23 20.36 -2.32
CA ASN A 166 4.67 20.40 -2.06
C ASN A 166 5.51 19.46 -2.96
N SER A 167 5.18 19.40 -4.25
CA SER A 167 5.80 18.50 -5.23
C SER A 167 5.62 17.01 -4.95
N LEU A 168 4.65 16.61 -4.12
CA LEU A 168 4.36 15.19 -3.86
C LEU A 168 4.14 14.43 -5.16
N PRO A 169 4.88 13.32 -5.40
CA PRO A 169 4.74 12.53 -6.62
C PRO A 169 3.52 11.60 -6.57
N PHE A 170 2.77 11.54 -7.69
CA PHE A 170 1.65 10.64 -7.90
C PHE A 170 1.90 9.74 -9.12
N TYR A 171 1.81 8.43 -8.92
CA TYR A 171 1.76 7.42 -9.97
C TYR A 171 0.33 6.94 -10.12
N ILE A 172 -0.31 7.27 -11.27
CA ILE A 172 -1.71 6.98 -11.50
C ILE A 172 -1.85 6.14 -12.75
N ARG A 173 -2.50 4.98 -12.63
CA ARG A 173 -2.83 4.12 -13.77
C ARG A 173 -4.31 3.79 -13.73
N ILE A 174 -4.98 3.91 -14.87
CA ILE A 174 -6.41 3.60 -15.03
C ILE A 174 -6.58 2.80 -16.30
N GLY A 175 -7.34 1.71 -16.23
CA GLY A 175 -7.59 0.88 -17.41
C GLY A 175 -8.38 1.63 -18.49
N GLU A 176 -8.04 1.42 -19.77
CA GLU A 176 -8.75 2.01 -20.90
C GLU A 176 -10.25 1.66 -20.91
N LYS A 177 -10.55 0.41 -20.53
CA LYS A 177 -11.91 -0.16 -20.47
C LYS A 177 -12.44 -0.21 -19.04
N ASP A 178 -12.03 0.78 -18.21
CA ASP A 178 -12.48 0.86 -16.81
C ASP A 178 -14.01 0.84 -16.71
N ASP A 179 -14.55 -0.11 -15.95
CA ASP A 179 -15.99 -0.38 -15.84
C ASP A 179 -16.77 0.80 -15.24
N PHE A 180 -16.10 1.63 -14.44
CA PHE A 180 -16.66 2.84 -13.82
C PHE A 180 -16.34 4.11 -14.60
N ARG A 181 -15.66 3.97 -15.77
CA ARG A 181 -15.27 5.07 -16.64
C ARG A 181 -14.33 6.09 -15.99
N TRP A 182 -13.51 5.66 -15.03
CA TRP A 182 -12.54 6.54 -14.37
C TRP A 182 -11.42 6.99 -15.33
N ASN A 183 -11.19 6.25 -16.39
CA ASN A 183 -10.28 6.65 -17.49
C ASN A 183 -10.56 8.06 -18.04
N ARG A 184 -11.83 8.48 -18.05
CA ARG A 184 -12.23 9.83 -18.49
C ARG A 184 -11.86 10.94 -17.50
N MET A 185 -11.52 10.56 -16.27
CA MET A 185 -11.16 11.49 -15.22
C MET A 185 -9.65 11.71 -15.10
N LEU A 186 -8.83 10.90 -15.77
CA LEU A 186 -7.37 10.97 -15.63
C LEU A 186 -6.84 12.37 -15.98
N GLU A 187 -7.21 12.90 -17.14
CA GLU A 187 -6.72 14.20 -17.58
C GLU A 187 -7.17 15.35 -16.67
N PRO A 188 -8.47 15.58 -16.39
CA PRO A 188 -8.88 16.66 -15.50
C PRO A 188 -8.34 16.50 -14.07
N MET A 189 -8.18 15.27 -13.58
CA MET A 189 -7.58 14.97 -12.30
C MET A 189 -6.09 15.32 -12.28
N SER A 190 -5.35 14.93 -13.32
CA SER A 190 -3.92 15.25 -13.44
C SER A 190 -3.69 16.75 -13.48
N GLN A 191 -4.48 17.50 -14.23
CA GLN A 191 -4.41 18.96 -14.29
C GLN A 191 -4.67 19.59 -12.91
N LYS A 192 -5.65 19.07 -12.17
CA LYS A 192 -5.95 19.54 -10.82
C LYS A 192 -4.80 19.29 -9.84
N LEU A 193 -4.15 18.12 -9.89
CA LEU A 193 -2.99 17.79 -9.08
C LEU A 193 -1.78 18.68 -9.42
N LEU A 194 -1.49 18.85 -10.71
CA LEU A 194 -0.41 19.72 -11.18
C LEU A 194 -0.62 21.16 -10.73
N ALA A 195 -1.86 21.67 -10.83
CA ALA A 195 -2.20 23.02 -10.37
C ALA A 195 -2.04 23.20 -8.85
N ALA A 196 -2.15 22.13 -8.07
CA ALA A 196 -1.88 22.10 -6.64
C ALA A 196 -0.38 21.86 -6.31
N GLY A 197 0.51 21.85 -7.30
CA GLY A 197 1.96 21.70 -7.10
C GLY A 197 2.44 20.26 -6.97
N ALA A 198 1.64 19.26 -7.33
CA ALA A 198 2.08 17.87 -7.36
C ALA A 198 2.93 17.56 -8.60
N GLN A 199 3.67 16.44 -8.56
CA GLN A 199 4.24 15.77 -9.72
C GLN A 199 3.33 14.62 -10.13
N VAL A 200 2.96 14.49 -11.40
CA VAL A 200 1.99 13.47 -11.85
C VAL A 200 2.59 12.62 -12.97
N ASP A 201 2.65 11.32 -12.74
CA ASP A 201 2.89 10.30 -13.74
C ASP A 201 1.57 9.53 -13.94
N GLY A 202 0.72 10.04 -14.82
CA GLY A 202 -0.60 9.49 -15.12
C GLY A 202 -0.65 8.84 -16.48
N ALA A 203 -1.13 7.58 -16.58
CA ALA A 203 -1.32 6.92 -17.87
C ALA A 203 -2.56 6.00 -17.89
N ILE A 204 -3.12 5.86 -19.09
CA ILE A 204 -4.14 4.87 -19.42
C ILE A 204 -3.44 3.54 -19.74
N VAL A 205 -3.92 2.46 -19.17
CA VAL A 205 -3.44 1.09 -19.45
C VAL A 205 -4.30 0.50 -20.57
N GLU A 206 -3.70 0.34 -21.73
CA GLU A 206 -4.39 -0.12 -22.95
C GLU A 206 -5.03 -1.50 -22.74
N GLY A 207 -6.26 -1.67 -23.19
CA GLY A 207 -7.05 -2.91 -23.09
C GLY A 207 -7.48 -3.30 -21.66
N ALA A 208 -6.94 -2.68 -20.63
CA ALA A 208 -7.24 -3.04 -19.25
C ALA A 208 -8.62 -2.57 -18.77
N ARG A 209 -9.22 -3.35 -17.87
CA ARG A 209 -10.47 -3.01 -17.17
C ARG A 209 -10.16 -2.27 -15.86
N HIS A 210 -11.11 -2.26 -14.90
CA HIS A 210 -10.94 -1.59 -13.61
C HIS A 210 -9.84 -2.22 -12.74
N VAL A 211 -9.74 -3.53 -12.74
CA VAL A 211 -8.68 -4.28 -12.05
C VAL A 211 -7.72 -4.82 -13.10
N PHE A 212 -6.44 -4.53 -12.95
CA PHE A 212 -5.39 -4.93 -13.87
C PHE A 212 -4.07 -5.18 -13.12
N GLN A 213 -3.18 -5.90 -13.76
CA GLN A 213 -1.85 -6.16 -13.24
C GLN A 213 -0.95 -4.93 -13.45
N LEU A 214 -0.15 -4.58 -12.44
CA LEU A 214 0.79 -3.46 -12.54
C LEU A 214 1.90 -3.74 -13.55
N ASP A 215 2.26 -2.74 -14.32
CA ASP A 215 3.53 -2.70 -15.03
C ASP A 215 4.64 -2.31 -14.05
N TRP A 216 5.29 -3.32 -13.49
CA TRP A 216 6.36 -3.16 -12.53
C TRP A 216 7.56 -2.44 -13.09
N ARG A 217 7.88 -2.62 -14.34
CA ARG A 217 9.00 -1.91 -14.99
C ARG A 217 8.76 -0.40 -14.97
N SER A 218 7.53 0.02 -15.29
CA SER A 218 7.13 1.42 -15.23
C SER A 218 7.11 1.96 -13.81
N LEU A 219 6.58 1.17 -12.86
CA LEU A 219 6.51 1.58 -11.45
C LEU A 219 7.92 1.70 -10.83
N GLU A 220 8.80 0.73 -11.05
CA GLU A 220 10.19 0.76 -10.56
C GLU A 220 10.97 1.97 -11.13
N ALA A 221 10.78 2.27 -12.41
CA ALA A 221 11.39 3.45 -13.03
C ALA A 221 10.87 4.77 -12.40
N TRP A 222 9.62 4.78 -11.93
CA TRP A 222 9.07 5.92 -11.21
C TRP A 222 9.57 5.95 -9.75
N LEU A 223 9.58 4.82 -9.04
CA LEU A 223 10.10 4.70 -7.67
C LEU A 223 11.56 5.15 -7.58
N GLY A 224 12.38 4.84 -8.57
CA GLY A 224 13.78 5.26 -8.65
C GLY A 224 14.00 6.78 -8.77
N LYS A 225 12.95 7.56 -9.07
CA LYS A 225 13.00 9.03 -9.14
C LYS A 225 12.58 9.69 -7.82
N LEU A 226 12.00 8.94 -6.89
CA LEU A 226 11.57 9.46 -5.59
C LEU A 226 12.79 9.76 -4.72
N LYS A 227 12.78 10.95 -4.10
CA LYS A 227 13.83 11.43 -3.18
C LYS A 227 13.40 11.17 -1.74
#